data_0153e1c92f475917877826406aeec876
#
_entry.id   0153e1c92f475917877826406aeec876
#
_cell.length_a   1.000
_cell.length_b   1.000
_cell.length_c   1.000
_cell.angle_alpha   90.00
_cell.angle_beta   90.00
_cell.angle_gamma   90.00
#
_symmetry.space_group_name_H-M   'P 1'
#
loop_
_entity.id
_entity.type
_entity.pdbx_description
1 polymer ?
#
loop_
_entity_poly.entity_id
_entity_poly.type
_entity_poly.pdbx_seq_one_letter_code
_entity_poly.pdbx_strand_id
1 'polypeptide(L)'
;DFVLTGGELPAMMMIDCISRLVPGVLNNEASAQDESFEGNLLEYPQYTRPEVFMGESVPPVLLSGHHGNIDKWRREQSILRTAKKRPDLLKNAELTQKEKNWLREQLIKKNKKAVSCKMNAKGKNPDAFS
;
A
#
# COMPACT_ATOMS: atom_id res chain seq x y z
N ASP A 1 -11.62 13.66 2.93
CA ASP A 1 -11.96 15.01 2.42
C ASP A 1 -11.20 16.07 3.23
N PHE A 2 -10.76 17.12 2.55
CA PHE A 2 -10.06 18.25 3.17
C PHE A 2 -10.35 19.54 2.42
N VAL A 3 -10.18 20.69 3.10
CA VAL A 3 -10.34 22.02 2.52
C VAL A 3 -8.99 22.72 2.55
N LEU A 4 -8.62 23.35 1.44
CA LEU A 4 -7.41 24.15 1.31
C LEU A 4 -7.77 25.65 1.36
N THR A 5 -6.87 26.45 1.92
CA THR A 5 -7.05 27.91 2.08
C THR A 5 -6.96 28.68 0.75
N GLY A 6 -6.38 28.07 -0.30
CA GLY A 6 -6.22 28.68 -1.63
C GLY A 6 -5.97 27.65 -2.71
N GLY A 7 -5.88 28.11 -3.94
CA GLY A 7 -5.64 27.28 -5.13
C GLY A 7 -4.18 26.98 -5.44
N GLU A 8 -3.24 27.55 -4.70
CA GLU A 8 -1.78 27.46 -4.99
C GLU A 8 -1.27 26.03 -4.83
N LEU A 9 -1.61 25.36 -3.72
CA LEU A 9 -1.20 23.97 -3.48
C LEU A 9 -1.81 23.00 -4.48
N PRO A 10 -3.14 23.04 -4.78
CA PRO A 10 -3.71 22.23 -5.85
C PRO A 10 -3.06 22.47 -7.22
N ALA A 11 -2.77 23.73 -7.56
CA ALA A 11 -2.10 24.06 -8.82
C ALA A 11 -0.69 23.45 -8.89
N MET A 12 0.09 23.51 -7.81
CA MET A 12 1.40 22.88 -7.73
C MET A 12 1.30 21.35 -7.90
N MET A 13 0.33 20.70 -7.25
CA MET A 13 0.09 19.28 -7.40
C MET A 13 -0.27 18.89 -8.83
N MET A 14 -1.10 19.67 -9.51
CA MET A 14 -1.46 19.43 -10.92
C MET A 14 -0.25 19.62 -11.83
N ILE A 15 0.55 20.66 -11.62
CA ILE A 15 1.77 20.90 -12.39
C ILE A 15 2.74 19.75 -12.23
N ASP A 16 2.99 19.28 -11.01
CA ASP A 16 3.87 18.14 -10.74
C ASP A 16 3.36 16.87 -11.46
N CYS A 17 2.09 16.54 -11.31
CA CYS A 17 1.49 15.38 -11.98
C CYS A 17 1.60 15.45 -13.50
N ILE A 18 1.30 16.60 -14.11
CA ILE A 18 1.31 16.77 -15.58
C ILE A 18 2.76 16.75 -16.08
N SER A 19 3.68 17.41 -15.38
CA SER A 19 5.10 17.47 -15.77
C SER A 19 5.75 16.10 -15.86
N ARG A 20 5.33 15.15 -15.02
CA ARG A 20 5.81 13.76 -15.03
C ARG A 20 5.45 13.00 -16.30
N LEU A 21 4.39 13.43 -17.00
CA LEU A 21 3.96 12.83 -18.27
C LEU A 21 4.74 13.38 -19.48
N VAL A 22 5.51 14.44 -19.29
CA VAL A 22 6.33 15.05 -20.37
C VAL A 22 7.63 14.28 -20.51
N PRO A 23 7.95 13.75 -21.71
CA PRO A 23 9.21 13.04 -21.96
C PRO A 23 10.43 13.88 -21.58
N GLY A 24 11.40 13.27 -20.91
CA GLY A 24 12.66 13.92 -20.53
C GLY A 24 12.60 14.81 -19.28
N VAL A 25 11.44 14.96 -18.63
CA VAL A 25 11.34 15.70 -17.36
C VAL A 25 11.87 14.86 -16.19
N LEU A 26 11.61 13.55 -16.20
CA LEU A 26 12.18 12.62 -15.22
C LEU A 26 13.51 12.08 -15.74
N ASN A 27 14.57 12.16 -14.91
CA ASN A 27 15.90 11.64 -15.25
C ASN A 27 15.94 10.10 -15.38
N ASN A 28 14.93 9.41 -14.85
CA ASN A 28 14.80 7.96 -14.91
C ASN A 28 13.38 7.58 -15.34
N GLU A 29 13.23 7.23 -16.62
CA GLU A 29 11.95 6.80 -17.19
C GLU A 29 11.41 5.52 -16.52
N ALA A 30 12.30 4.65 -16.00
CA ALA A 30 11.90 3.47 -15.24
C ALA A 30 11.23 3.82 -13.90
N SER A 31 11.48 5.01 -13.36
CA SER A 31 10.85 5.48 -12.11
C SER A 31 9.36 5.74 -12.28
N ALA A 32 8.93 6.15 -13.48
CA ALA A 32 7.51 6.37 -13.78
C ALA A 32 6.76 5.04 -13.96
N GLN A 33 7.47 3.97 -14.38
CA GLN A 33 6.86 2.66 -14.64
C GLN A 33 6.49 1.88 -13.38
N ASP A 34 7.07 2.23 -12.21
CA ASP A 34 6.77 1.59 -10.93
C ASP A 34 5.72 2.37 -10.11
N GLU A 35 5.20 3.49 -10.63
CA GLU A 35 4.26 4.35 -9.92
C GLU A 35 2.84 3.75 -9.83
N SER A 36 2.05 4.32 -8.91
CA SER A 36 0.64 3.93 -8.75
C SER A 36 -0.14 4.11 -10.04
N PHE A 37 -1.05 3.18 -10.29
CA PHE A 37 -1.95 3.08 -11.47
C PHE A 37 -1.31 2.47 -12.72
N GLU A 38 0.00 2.33 -12.83
CA GLU A 38 0.61 1.54 -13.89
C GLU A 38 0.36 0.06 -13.60
N GLY A 39 -0.06 -0.70 -14.62
CA GLY A 39 -0.50 -2.09 -14.43
C GLY A 39 -1.75 -2.26 -13.54
N ASN A 40 -2.53 -1.20 -13.30
CA ASN A 40 -3.73 -1.20 -12.45
C ASN A 40 -3.49 -1.63 -11.00
N LEU A 41 -2.32 -1.39 -10.46
CA LEU A 41 -1.99 -1.57 -9.06
C LEU A 41 -1.55 -0.25 -8.41
N LEU A 42 -1.79 -0.11 -7.12
CA LEU A 42 -1.19 0.94 -6.32
C LEU A 42 0.25 0.57 -5.99
N GLU A 43 1.10 1.58 -5.94
CA GLU A 43 2.48 1.43 -5.52
C GLU A 43 2.61 0.80 -4.11
N TYR A 44 3.65 0.01 -3.92
CA TYR A 44 4.01 -0.56 -2.61
C TYR A 44 4.48 0.52 -1.63
N PRO A 45 4.48 0.26 -0.30
CA PRO A 45 4.94 1.25 0.68
C PRO A 45 6.43 1.53 0.53
N GLN A 46 6.77 2.81 0.43
CA GLN A 46 8.14 3.30 0.44
C GLN A 46 8.58 3.57 1.88
N TYR A 47 9.86 3.31 2.17
CA TYR A 47 10.47 3.53 3.48
C TYR A 47 11.68 4.45 3.36
N THR A 48 11.85 5.33 4.35
CA THR A 48 12.97 6.25 4.46
C THR A 48 13.83 5.92 5.69
N ARG A 49 14.96 6.58 5.84
CA ARG A 49 15.78 6.50 7.06
C ARG A 49 15.16 7.32 8.18
N PRO A 50 15.40 6.95 9.45
CA PRO A 50 16.17 5.81 9.95
C PRO A 50 15.45 4.46 9.82
N GLU A 51 16.17 3.34 9.99
CA GLU A 51 15.62 1.98 9.94
C GLU A 51 14.51 1.73 10.98
N VAL A 52 14.62 2.36 12.14
CA VAL A 52 13.59 2.33 13.19
C VAL A 52 13.19 3.76 13.52
N PHE A 53 11.90 4.04 13.44
CA PHE A 53 11.34 5.33 13.77
C PHE A 53 10.09 5.17 14.64
N MET A 54 10.04 5.83 15.80
CA MET A 54 8.93 5.77 16.78
C MET A 54 8.47 4.34 17.13
N GLY A 55 9.40 3.39 17.21
CA GLY A 55 9.11 1.98 17.52
C GLY A 55 8.69 1.13 16.32
N GLU A 56 8.49 1.73 15.16
CA GLU A 56 8.20 1.03 13.91
C GLU A 56 9.50 0.78 13.13
N SER A 57 9.69 -0.43 12.64
CA SER A 57 10.88 -0.81 11.88
C SER A 57 10.58 -1.08 10.41
N VAL A 58 11.58 -0.82 9.55
CA VAL A 58 11.53 -1.21 8.15
C VAL A 58 11.45 -2.74 8.05
N PRO A 59 10.60 -3.31 7.18
CA PRO A 59 10.53 -4.76 6.99
C PRO A 59 11.90 -5.38 6.69
N PRO A 60 12.33 -6.43 7.42
CA PRO A 60 13.66 -7.02 7.28
C PRO A 60 13.98 -7.49 5.85
N VAL A 61 12.96 -7.89 5.08
CA VAL A 61 13.14 -8.30 3.68
C VAL A 61 13.75 -7.19 2.83
N LEU A 62 13.44 -5.92 3.11
CA LEU A 62 13.98 -4.76 2.36
C LEU A 62 15.44 -4.48 2.70
N LEU A 63 15.92 -4.97 3.85
CA LEU A 63 17.30 -4.83 4.33
C LEU A 63 18.17 -6.04 3.96
N SER A 64 17.56 -7.11 3.44
CA SER A 64 18.24 -8.39 3.17
C SER A 64 19.22 -8.39 2.00
N GLY A 65 19.15 -7.40 1.11
CA GLY A 65 19.93 -7.35 -0.14
C GLY A 65 19.50 -8.37 -1.22
N HIS A 66 18.52 -9.23 -0.94
CA HIS A 66 18.02 -10.21 -1.89
C HIS A 66 16.95 -9.60 -2.82
N HIS A 67 17.36 -9.09 -3.97
CA HIS A 67 16.48 -8.39 -4.92
C HIS A 67 15.21 -9.17 -5.27
N GLY A 68 15.33 -10.46 -5.58
CA GLY A 68 14.16 -11.29 -5.91
C GLY A 68 13.13 -11.39 -4.78
N ASN A 69 13.56 -11.43 -3.52
CA ASN A 69 12.65 -11.44 -2.37
C ASN A 69 12.03 -10.06 -2.15
N ILE A 70 12.82 -9.00 -2.40
CA ILE A 70 12.36 -7.61 -2.31
C ILE A 70 11.27 -7.35 -3.36
N ASP A 71 11.49 -7.75 -4.60
CA ASP A 71 10.55 -7.55 -5.71
C ASP A 71 9.26 -8.33 -5.49
N LYS A 72 9.38 -9.58 -5.03
CA LYS A 72 8.21 -10.37 -4.63
C LYS A 72 7.41 -9.68 -3.52
N TRP A 73 8.09 -9.21 -2.48
CA TRP A 73 7.44 -8.50 -1.37
C TRP A 73 6.75 -7.21 -1.85
N ARG A 74 7.42 -6.41 -2.69
CA ARG A 74 6.86 -5.19 -3.28
C ARG A 74 5.58 -5.51 -4.05
N ARG A 75 5.61 -6.53 -4.91
CA ARG A 75 4.46 -6.98 -5.68
C ARG A 75 3.29 -7.42 -4.78
N GLU A 76 3.57 -8.20 -3.74
CA GLU A 76 2.59 -8.63 -2.74
C GLU A 76 1.96 -7.44 -2.01
N GLN A 77 2.75 -6.43 -1.62
CA GLN A 77 2.25 -5.22 -0.96
C GLN A 77 1.39 -4.38 -1.90
N SER A 78 1.77 -4.23 -3.16
CA SER A 78 0.96 -3.53 -4.17
C SER A 78 -0.40 -4.17 -4.33
N ILE A 79 -0.48 -5.50 -4.44
CA ILE A 79 -1.73 -6.24 -4.55
C ILE A 79 -2.61 -6.06 -3.30
N LEU A 80 -2.04 -6.21 -2.09
CA LEU A 80 -2.77 -6.04 -0.83
C LEU A 80 -3.28 -4.61 -0.65
N ARG A 81 -2.45 -3.64 -0.99
CA ARG A 81 -2.79 -2.22 -0.87
C ARG A 81 -3.90 -1.84 -1.85
N THR A 82 -3.84 -2.34 -3.08
CA THR A 82 -4.88 -2.15 -4.09
C THR A 82 -6.18 -2.80 -3.65
N ALA A 83 -6.14 -4.05 -3.18
CA ALA A 83 -7.32 -4.74 -2.67
C ALA A 83 -8.03 -3.98 -1.54
N LYS A 84 -7.26 -3.27 -0.70
CA LYS A 84 -7.79 -2.52 0.43
C LYS A 84 -8.32 -1.14 0.05
N LYS A 85 -7.58 -0.40 -0.80
CA LYS A 85 -7.85 1.01 -1.08
C LYS A 85 -8.61 1.25 -2.38
N ARG A 86 -8.34 0.44 -3.40
CA ARG A 86 -8.89 0.58 -4.75
C ARG A 86 -9.23 -0.79 -5.36
N PRO A 87 -10.23 -1.50 -4.79
CA PRO A 87 -10.63 -2.82 -5.30
C PRO A 87 -11.17 -2.79 -6.73
N ASP A 88 -11.58 -1.62 -7.20
CA ASP A 88 -11.97 -1.37 -8.58
C ASP A 88 -10.83 -1.64 -9.57
N LEU A 89 -9.60 -1.24 -9.25
CA LEU A 89 -8.42 -1.43 -10.10
C LEU A 89 -8.05 -2.90 -10.26
N LEU A 90 -8.27 -3.74 -9.24
CA LEU A 90 -7.96 -5.17 -9.30
C LEU A 90 -8.73 -5.92 -10.40
N LYS A 91 -9.89 -5.40 -10.83
CA LYS A 91 -10.67 -6.02 -11.90
C LYS A 91 -9.93 -6.01 -13.23
N ASN A 92 -9.11 -4.97 -13.45
CA ASN A 92 -8.35 -4.74 -14.67
C ASN A 92 -6.86 -5.08 -14.50
N ALA A 93 -6.42 -5.45 -13.29
CA ALA A 93 -5.03 -5.76 -13.01
C ALA A 93 -4.66 -7.15 -13.53
N GLU A 94 -3.50 -7.25 -14.17
CA GLU A 94 -2.92 -8.52 -14.61
C GLU A 94 -2.34 -9.28 -13.41
N LEU A 95 -3.15 -10.13 -12.81
CA LEU A 95 -2.75 -11.01 -11.72
C LEU A 95 -2.64 -12.46 -12.19
N THR A 96 -1.53 -13.09 -11.84
CA THR A 96 -1.35 -14.53 -12.05
C THR A 96 -2.32 -15.33 -11.16
N GLN A 97 -2.61 -16.57 -11.53
CA GLN A 97 -3.47 -17.45 -10.74
C GLN A 97 -2.92 -17.70 -9.33
N LYS A 98 -1.59 -17.74 -9.19
CA LYS A 98 -0.92 -17.87 -7.88
C LYS A 98 -1.18 -16.65 -7.00
N GLU A 99 -1.08 -15.45 -7.55
CA GLU A 99 -1.35 -14.19 -6.83
C GLU A 99 -2.82 -14.08 -6.42
N LYS A 100 -3.76 -14.48 -7.28
CA LYS A 100 -5.20 -14.51 -6.96
C LYS A 100 -5.51 -15.46 -5.79
N ASN A 101 -4.93 -16.64 -5.78
CA ASN A 101 -5.11 -17.61 -4.70
C ASN A 101 -4.49 -17.10 -3.40
N TRP A 102 -3.27 -16.59 -3.47
CA TRP A 102 -2.58 -15.99 -2.33
C TRP A 102 -3.36 -14.81 -1.73
N LEU A 103 -3.90 -13.91 -2.57
CA LEU A 103 -4.72 -12.79 -2.10
C LEU A 103 -5.97 -13.25 -1.35
N ARG A 104 -6.67 -14.28 -1.87
CA ARG A 104 -7.82 -14.88 -1.19
C ARG A 104 -7.46 -15.39 0.20
N GLU A 105 -6.35 -16.10 0.33
CA GLU A 105 -5.88 -16.59 1.63
C GLU A 105 -5.58 -15.46 2.61
N GLN A 106 -4.93 -14.37 2.15
CA GLN A 106 -4.63 -13.21 2.99
C GLN A 106 -5.91 -12.51 3.48
N LEU A 107 -6.91 -12.36 2.62
CA LEU A 107 -8.20 -11.76 2.99
C LEU A 107 -8.96 -12.63 4.00
N ILE A 108 -8.95 -13.95 3.85
CA ILE A 108 -9.57 -14.89 4.80
C ILE A 108 -8.87 -14.82 6.17
N LYS A 109 -7.53 -14.84 6.20
CA LYS A 109 -6.74 -14.71 7.44
C LYS A 109 -7.04 -13.40 8.18
N LYS A 110 -7.17 -12.31 7.44
CA LYS A 110 -7.46 -10.99 8.01
C LYS A 110 -8.87 -10.92 8.59
N ASN A 111 -9.87 -11.49 7.91
CA ASN A 111 -11.24 -11.56 8.41
C ASN A 111 -11.34 -12.42 9.68
N LYS A 112 -10.67 -13.56 9.74
CA LYS A 112 -10.60 -14.42 10.95
C LYS A 112 -10.00 -13.65 12.12
N LYS A 113 -8.93 -12.89 11.91
CA LYS A 113 -8.29 -12.08 12.97
C LYS A 113 -9.18 -10.94 13.44
N ALA A 114 -9.93 -10.29 12.56
CA ALA A 114 -10.87 -9.23 12.90
C ALA A 114 -12.08 -9.76 13.71
N VAL A 115 -12.59 -10.94 13.38
CA VAL A 115 -13.68 -11.59 14.13
C VAL A 115 -13.20 -12.00 15.52
N SER A 116 -12.04 -12.63 15.65
CA SER A 116 -11.45 -13.01 16.94
C SER A 116 -11.22 -11.80 17.86
N CYS A 117 -10.74 -10.68 17.30
CA CYS A 117 -10.52 -9.46 18.08
C CYS A 117 -11.85 -8.85 18.58
N LYS A 118 -12.91 -8.91 17.78
CA LYS A 118 -14.27 -8.45 18.20
C LYS A 118 -14.90 -9.34 19.27
N MET A 119 -14.66 -10.64 19.24
CA MET A 119 -15.13 -11.57 20.28
C MET A 119 -14.45 -11.32 21.63
N ASN A 120 -13.13 -11.09 21.63
CA ASN A 120 -12.41 -10.79 22.86
C ASN A 120 -12.72 -9.40 23.46
N ALA A 121 -13.14 -8.44 22.63
CA ALA A 121 -13.58 -7.13 23.11
C ALA A 121 -14.98 -7.14 23.77
N LYS A 122 -15.86 -8.07 23.37
CA LYS A 122 -17.19 -8.24 23.99
C LYS A 122 -17.18 -9.05 25.29
N GLY A 123 -16.08 -9.74 25.60
CA GLY A 123 -15.94 -10.53 26.85
C GLY A 123 -15.38 -9.76 28.05
N LYS A 124 -15.08 -8.47 27.93
CA LYS A 124 -14.76 -7.62 29.08
C LYS A 124 -16.06 -6.98 29.58
N ASN A 125 -16.61 -7.61 30.61
CA ASN A 125 -17.79 -7.20 31.35
C ASN A 125 -17.62 -5.77 31.92
N PRO A 126 -18.62 -4.87 31.82
CA PRO A 126 -18.56 -3.53 32.41
C PRO A 126 -18.95 -3.47 33.87
N ASP A 127 -19.04 -4.59 34.58
CA ASP A 127 -19.48 -4.63 35.99
C ASP A 127 -18.29 -4.69 36.97
N ALA A 128 -17.58 -3.55 37.11
CA ALA A 128 -16.67 -3.32 38.22
C ALA A 128 -16.73 -1.85 38.66
N PHE A 129 -17.93 -1.38 38.99
CA PHE A 129 -18.13 -0.24 39.87
C PHE A 129 -19.37 -0.52 40.77
N SER A 130 -19.09 -1.10 41.90
CA SER A 130 -19.90 -0.98 43.11
C SER A 130 -18.99 -0.61 44.25
#